data_cfbc66170df21ffbe1303fe4ee8fd33b
#
_entry.id   cfbc66170df21ffbe1303fe4ee8fd33b
#
_cell.length_a   1.000
_cell.length_b   1.000
_cell.length_c   1.000
_cell.angle_alpha   90.00
_cell.angle_beta   90.00
_cell.angle_gamma   90.00
#
_symmetry.space_group_name_H-M   'P 1'
#
loop_
_entity.id
_entity.type
_entity.pdbx_description
1 polymer ?
#
loop_
_entity_poly.entity_id
_entity_poly.type
_entity_poly.pdbx_seq_one_letter_code
_entity_poly.pdbx_strand_id
1 'polypeptide(L)'
;MYSYTELRKEHPEFIYRGYEIEESADKVGIVYDFEIPGLASFHPTWEFPKKRGEQRCFKENGTFQKLVFSLGMVELISYWKTACPPVVKVEAGSLTEEQCEWWKDLYFNGLGEFYYTNGIQENQEDFMEIRSLGGDVEGAEQPLSREAEGFLIPVGGGKDSAVTLSLLEGEKEKNCCYIINPRGATLKTVERSGYGEDQLVTVKRTLDKNMLELNRQGYLNGHTPYSAIVAFSSTIAAY
;
A
#
# COMPACT_ATOMS: atom_id res chain seq x y z
N MET A 1 16.82 -5.56 -22.21
CA MET A 1 16.53 -5.48 -20.77
C MET A 1 17.49 -4.45 -20.20
N TYR A 2 16.98 -3.48 -19.51
CA TYR A 2 17.82 -2.43 -18.91
C TYR A 2 18.64 -3.01 -17.74
N SER A 3 19.86 -2.51 -17.58
CA SER A 3 20.74 -2.91 -16.49
C SER A 3 20.37 -2.13 -15.21
N TYR A 4 20.32 -2.80 -14.06
CA TYR A 4 20.10 -2.19 -12.76
C TYR A 4 21.04 -1.01 -12.48
N THR A 5 22.34 -1.21 -12.73
CA THR A 5 23.37 -0.19 -12.47
C THR A 5 23.23 1.04 -13.39
N GLU A 6 22.86 0.83 -14.66
CA GLU A 6 22.64 1.92 -15.61
C GLU A 6 21.41 2.74 -15.25
N LEU A 7 20.29 2.07 -14.92
CA LEU A 7 19.06 2.76 -14.52
C LEU A 7 19.25 3.61 -13.27
N ARG A 8 19.94 3.09 -12.25
CA ARG A 8 20.24 3.86 -11.03
C ARG A 8 21.10 5.10 -11.30
N LYS A 9 22.01 5.02 -12.26
CA LYS A 9 22.86 6.16 -12.66
C LYS A 9 22.08 7.18 -13.47
N GLU A 10 21.20 6.73 -14.35
CA GLU A 10 20.38 7.59 -15.21
C GLU A 10 19.25 8.26 -14.42
N HIS A 11 18.69 7.53 -13.44
CA HIS A 11 17.57 7.97 -12.60
C HIS A 11 17.99 7.98 -11.13
N PRO A 12 18.69 9.04 -10.64
CA PRO A 12 19.28 9.05 -9.31
C PRO A 12 18.27 9.25 -8.17
N GLU A 13 17.04 9.66 -8.48
CA GLU A 13 16.03 10.06 -7.50
C GLU A 13 14.65 9.47 -7.80
N PHE A 14 13.95 9.07 -6.74
CA PHE A 14 12.52 8.83 -6.69
C PHE A 14 11.89 9.82 -5.72
N ILE A 15 10.74 10.38 -6.06
CA ILE A 15 10.08 11.38 -5.23
C ILE A 15 8.66 10.91 -4.90
N TYR A 16 8.34 10.84 -3.61
CA TYR A 16 6.96 10.77 -3.12
C TYR A 16 6.51 12.21 -2.85
N ARG A 17 5.84 12.82 -3.83
CA ARG A 17 5.45 14.24 -3.78
C ARG A 17 4.31 14.49 -2.82
N GLY A 18 3.28 13.64 -2.83
CA GLY A 18 2.10 13.85 -2.02
C GLY A 18 0.99 12.85 -2.31
N TYR A 19 -0.17 13.16 -1.77
CA TYR A 19 -1.41 12.43 -2.02
C TYR A 19 -2.61 13.38 -1.93
N GLU A 20 -3.69 13.02 -2.62
CA GLU A 20 -4.98 13.68 -2.51
C GLU A 20 -6.02 12.73 -1.96
N ILE A 21 -6.90 13.24 -1.07
CA ILE A 21 -8.03 12.50 -0.51
C ILE A 21 -9.31 13.13 -1.06
N GLU A 22 -10.10 12.32 -1.75
CA GLU A 22 -11.40 12.68 -2.31
C GLU A 22 -12.50 11.92 -1.55
N GLU A 23 -13.52 12.63 -1.10
CA GLU A 23 -14.63 12.02 -0.39
C GLU A 23 -15.93 12.15 -1.17
N SER A 24 -16.66 11.04 -1.26
CA SER A 24 -18.05 11.02 -1.71
C SER A 24 -18.97 10.48 -0.58
N ALA A 25 -20.26 10.34 -0.89
CA ALA A 25 -21.23 9.81 0.08
C ALA A 25 -20.96 8.32 0.45
N ASP A 26 -20.36 7.56 -0.45
CA ASP A 26 -20.22 6.10 -0.39
C ASP A 26 -18.77 5.62 -0.31
N LYS A 27 -17.79 6.48 -0.60
CA LYS A 27 -16.38 6.09 -0.62
C LYS A 27 -15.41 7.23 -0.28
N VAL A 28 -14.20 6.82 0.10
CA VAL A 28 -13.01 7.67 0.17
C VAL A 28 -12.04 7.22 -0.90
N GLY A 29 -11.69 8.11 -1.80
CA GLY A 29 -10.67 7.94 -2.82
C GLY A 29 -9.34 8.51 -2.36
N ILE A 30 -8.24 7.86 -2.72
CA ILE A 30 -6.88 8.34 -2.48
C ILE A 30 -6.13 8.26 -3.80
N VAL A 31 -5.47 9.36 -4.17
CA VAL A 31 -4.57 9.42 -5.34
C VAL A 31 -3.19 9.77 -4.83
N TYR A 32 -2.19 8.94 -5.12
CA TYR A 32 -0.79 9.23 -4.79
C TYR A 32 -0.10 9.91 -5.95
N ASP A 33 0.91 10.72 -5.65
CA ASP A 33 1.78 11.37 -6.63
C ASP A 33 3.24 10.95 -6.39
N PHE A 34 3.74 10.11 -7.30
CA PHE A 34 5.12 9.64 -7.33
C PHE A 34 5.80 10.07 -8.63
N GLU A 35 7.09 10.30 -8.57
CA GLU A 35 7.86 10.69 -9.74
C GLU A 35 9.26 10.06 -9.73
N ILE A 36 9.70 9.60 -10.89
CA ILE A 36 11.11 9.40 -11.22
C ILE A 36 11.48 10.49 -12.22
N PRO A 37 12.20 11.56 -11.79
CA PRO A 37 12.53 12.68 -12.65
C PRO A 37 13.21 12.24 -13.96
N GLY A 38 12.69 12.78 -15.07
CA GLY A 38 13.19 12.44 -16.41
C GLY A 38 12.70 11.09 -16.98
N LEU A 39 11.93 10.30 -16.19
CA LEU A 39 11.37 9.03 -16.64
C LEU A 39 9.83 9.07 -16.68
N ALA A 40 9.17 9.19 -15.54
CA ALA A 40 7.72 9.16 -15.46
C ALA A 40 7.18 9.68 -14.11
N SER A 41 5.94 10.17 -14.14
CA SER A 41 5.10 10.35 -12.96
C SER A 41 4.07 9.23 -12.88
N PHE A 42 3.67 8.86 -11.65
CA PHE A 42 2.74 7.77 -11.38
C PHE A 42 1.67 8.21 -10.39
N HIS A 43 0.41 7.91 -10.72
CA HIS A 43 -0.74 8.30 -9.91
C HIS A 43 -1.62 7.09 -9.58
N PRO A 44 -1.13 6.14 -8.76
CA PRO A 44 -1.98 5.03 -8.32
C PRO A 44 -3.12 5.51 -7.45
N THR A 45 -4.22 4.75 -7.48
CA THR A 45 -5.42 5.11 -6.73
C THR A 45 -5.89 3.98 -5.83
N TRP A 46 -6.49 4.38 -4.70
CA TRP A 46 -7.22 3.50 -3.81
C TRP A 46 -8.63 4.03 -3.59
N GLU A 47 -9.62 3.13 -3.50
CA GLU A 47 -11.00 3.46 -3.16
C GLU A 47 -11.43 2.57 -1.99
N PHE A 48 -11.82 3.21 -0.88
CA PHE A 48 -12.32 2.57 0.34
C PHE A 48 -13.80 2.85 0.49
N PRO A 49 -14.66 1.84 0.77
CA PRO A 49 -16.07 2.08 0.99
C PRO A 49 -16.30 2.79 2.33
N LYS A 50 -17.25 3.72 2.36
CA LYS A 50 -17.77 4.31 3.60
C LYS A 50 -18.93 3.47 4.14
N LYS A 51 -19.03 3.35 5.46
CA LYS A 51 -20.22 2.75 6.07
C LYS A 51 -21.43 3.62 5.79
N ARG A 52 -22.59 2.99 5.57
CA ARG A 52 -23.84 3.71 5.35
C ARG A 52 -24.14 4.65 6.51
N GLY A 53 -24.30 5.94 6.23
CA GLY A 53 -24.55 6.97 7.25
C GLY A 53 -23.27 7.49 7.93
N GLU A 54 -22.08 7.12 7.48
CA GLU A 54 -20.81 7.66 7.97
C GLU A 54 -20.71 9.17 7.71
N GLN A 55 -20.55 9.93 8.79
CA GLN A 55 -20.49 11.40 8.76
C GLN A 55 -19.10 11.95 9.05
N ARG A 56 -18.09 11.09 9.36
CA ARG A 56 -16.73 11.56 9.60
C ARG A 56 -16.15 12.21 8.33
N CYS A 57 -15.48 13.33 8.52
CA CYS A 57 -14.65 13.93 7.49
C CYS A 57 -13.26 13.31 7.58
N PHE A 58 -12.93 12.41 6.65
CA PHE A 58 -11.64 11.73 6.61
C PHE A 58 -10.52 12.65 6.14
N LYS A 59 -10.83 13.55 5.21
CA LYS A 59 -9.84 14.48 4.65
C LYS A 59 -9.19 15.38 5.70
N GLU A 60 -9.94 15.79 6.72
CA GLU A 60 -9.47 16.67 7.80
C GLU A 60 -8.99 15.90 9.04
N ASN A 61 -9.02 14.56 8.99
CA ASN A 61 -8.66 13.71 10.12
C ASN A 61 -7.18 13.37 10.11
N GLY A 62 -6.40 13.89 11.06
CA GLY A 62 -4.95 13.71 11.11
C GLY A 62 -4.50 12.26 11.27
N THR A 63 -5.24 11.45 12.04
CA THR A 63 -4.95 10.01 12.15
C THR A 63 -5.14 9.31 10.80
N PHE A 64 -6.22 9.61 10.10
CA PHE A 64 -6.48 9.05 8.77
C PHE A 64 -5.40 9.50 7.77
N GLN A 65 -5.00 10.76 7.78
CA GLN A 65 -3.93 11.26 6.91
C GLN A 65 -2.59 10.55 7.16
N LYS A 66 -2.24 10.26 8.43
CA LYS A 66 -1.04 9.46 8.76
C LYS A 66 -1.13 8.03 8.22
N LEU A 67 -2.31 7.41 8.29
CA LEU A 67 -2.53 6.08 7.70
C LEU A 67 -2.39 6.13 6.17
N VAL A 68 -2.95 7.15 5.53
CA VAL A 68 -2.83 7.36 4.07
C VAL A 68 -1.38 7.59 3.66
N PHE A 69 -0.66 8.46 4.37
CA PHE A 69 0.77 8.68 4.16
C PHE A 69 1.56 7.37 4.23
N SER A 70 1.30 6.57 5.27
CA SER A 70 1.98 5.29 5.49
C SER A 70 1.63 4.25 4.40
N LEU A 71 0.39 4.22 3.91
CA LEU A 71 0.03 3.39 2.76
C LEU A 71 0.76 3.84 1.50
N GLY A 72 0.98 5.15 1.31
CA GLY A 72 1.80 5.69 0.21
C GLY A 72 3.25 5.24 0.28
N MET A 73 3.82 5.18 1.49
CA MET A 73 5.16 4.60 1.69
C MET A 73 5.22 3.13 1.24
N VAL A 74 4.20 2.31 1.53
CA VAL A 74 4.15 0.93 1.03
C VAL A 74 3.94 0.88 -0.49
N GLU A 75 3.11 1.77 -1.03
CA GLU A 75 2.76 1.80 -2.45
C GLU A 75 3.95 2.19 -3.34
N LEU A 76 4.79 3.15 -2.89
CA LEU A 76 5.90 3.71 -3.67
C LEU A 76 6.87 2.65 -4.19
N ILE A 77 7.10 1.56 -3.44
CA ILE A 77 8.07 0.52 -3.82
C ILE A 77 7.66 -0.22 -5.10
N SER A 78 6.35 -0.24 -5.40
CA SER A 78 5.83 -0.80 -6.65
C SER A 78 6.28 -0.01 -7.88
N TYR A 79 6.58 1.27 -7.72
CA TYR A 79 7.01 2.21 -8.77
C TYR A 79 8.52 2.42 -8.76
N TRP A 80 9.13 2.53 -7.58
CA TRP A 80 10.57 2.62 -7.39
C TRP A 80 11.34 1.52 -8.13
N LYS A 81 10.85 0.28 -8.07
CA LYS A 81 11.51 -0.90 -8.68
C LYS A 81 11.71 -0.77 -10.20
N THR A 82 10.99 0.13 -10.89
CA THR A 82 11.12 0.27 -12.37
C THR A 82 12.50 0.73 -12.78
N ALA A 83 13.16 1.58 -11.98
CA ALA A 83 14.51 2.08 -12.25
C ALA A 83 15.45 2.00 -11.02
N CYS A 84 14.93 1.64 -9.85
CA CYS A 84 15.67 1.50 -8.59
C CYS A 84 16.52 2.72 -8.21
N PRO A 85 15.98 3.95 -8.20
CA PRO A 85 16.75 5.14 -7.84
C PRO A 85 17.43 4.98 -6.48
N PRO A 86 18.72 5.38 -6.33
CA PRO A 86 19.44 5.25 -5.06
C PRO A 86 18.89 6.13 -3.94
N VAL A 87 18.24 7.25 -4.29
CA VAL A 87 17.68 8.19 -3.31
C VAL A 87 16.16 8.24 -3.46
N VAL A 88 15.46 8.05 -2.35
CA VAL A 88 14.00 8.24 -2.23
C VAL A 88 13.75 9.50 -1.41
N LYS A 89 13.20 10.53 -2.05
CA LYS A 89 12.78 11.79 -1.41
C LYS A 89 11.32 11.69 -1.00
N VAL A 90 11.03 11.89 0.27
CA VAL A 90 9.67 11.90 0.82
C VAL A 90 9.28 13.34 1.12
N GLU A 91 8.49 13.94 0.23
CA GLU A 91 7.96 15.32 0.36
C GLU A 91 6.55 15.31 0.98
N ALA A 92 5.85 14.18 0.88
CA ALA A 92 4.46 14.00 1.33
C ALA A 92 4.23 14.06 2.85
N GLY A 93 5.29 13.96 3.64
CA GLY A 93 5.24 14.00 5.10
C GLY A 93 6.62 13.82 5.72
N SER A 94 6.70 13.86 7.05
CA SER A 94 7.95 13.69 7.79
C SER A 94 8.13 12.25 8.28
N LEU A 95 9.39 11.82 8.33
CA LEU A 95 9.83 10.56 8.92
C LEU A 95 11.00 10.84 9.86
N THR A 96 11.05 10.14 11.00
CA THR A 96 12.25 10.10 11.84
C THR A 96 13.32 9.21 11.19
N GLU A 97 14.57 9.32 11.65
CA GLU A 97 15.66 8.43 11.20
C GLU A 97 15.31 6.96 11.43
N GLU A 98 14.74 6.62 12.60
CA GLU A 98 14.30 5.27 12.93
C GLU A 98 13.21 4.76 11.96
N GLN A 99 12.27 5.62 11.58
CA GLN A 99 11.26 5.27 10.58
C GLN A 99 11.86 5.09 9.18
N CYS A 100 12.83 5.90 8.77
CA CYS A 100 13.53 5.72 7.51
C CYS A 100 14.25 4.37 7.46
N GLU A 101 14.95 3.98 8.52
CA GLU A 101 15.62 2.68 8.60
C GLU A 101 14.62 1.52 8.63
N TRP A 102 13.49 1.66 9.33
CA TRP A 102 12.43 0.65 9.34
C TRP A 102 11.82 0.43 7.94
N TRP A 103 11.55 1.51 7.20
CA TRP A 103 11.05 1.42 5.83
C TRP A 103 12.07 0.77 4.90
N LYS A 104 13.33 1.13 5.05
CA LYS A 104 14.43 0.55 4.30
C LYS A 104 14.55 -0.97 4.54
N ASP A 105 14.44 -1.40 5.81
CA ASP A 105 14.44 -2.81 6.19
C ASP A 105 13.25 -3.56 5.56
N LEU A 106 12.05 -3.00 5.64
CA LEU A 106 10.86 -3.57 5.01
C LEU A 106 11.04 -3.77 3.50
N TYR A 107 11.56 -2.76 2.80
CA TYR A 107 11.74 -2.83 1.36
C TYR A 107 12.81 -3.84 0.98
N PHE A 108 13.95 -3.81 1.63
CA PHE A 108 15.04 -4.73 1.33
C PHE A 108 14.60 -6.19 1.49
N ASN A 109 14.01 -6.52 2.61
CA ASN A 109 13.54 -7.88 2.88
C ASN A 109 12.32 -8.29 2.03
N GLY A 110 11.49 -7.33 1.63
CA GLY A 110 10.30 -7.56 0.81
C GLY A 110 10.57 -7.69 -0.69
N LEU A 111 11.79 -7.38 -1.16
CA LEU A 111 12.16 -7.40 -2.58
C LEU A 111 12.99 -8.62 -3.00
N GLY A 112 13.08 -9.66 -2.17
CA GLY A 112 13.95 -10.81 -2.44
C GLY A 112 13.70 -11.49 -3.79
N GLU A 113 12.43 -11.71 -4.19
CA GLU A 113 12.10 -12.26 -5.52
C GLU A 113 12.50 -11.29 -6.64
N PHE A 114 12.26 -10.00 -6.46
CA PHE A 114 12.65 -8.98 -7.42
C PHE A 114 14.16 -8.96 -7.65
N TYR A 115 14.98 -9.03 -6.61
CA TYR A 115 16.43 -9.12 -6.73
C TYR A 115 16.88 -10.38 -7.46
N TYR A 116 16.31 -11.52 -7.07
CA TYR A 116 16.63 -12.80 -7.71
C TYR A 116 16.29 -12.80 -9.20
N THR A 117 15.09 -12.35 -9.55
CA THR A 117 14.60 -12.35 -10.94
C THR A 117 15.40 -11.43 -11.85
N ASN A 118 15.87 -10.29 -11.31
CA ASN A 118 16.65 -9.31 -12.07
C ASN A 118 18.18 -9.46 -11.92
N GLY A 119 18.65 -10.49 -11.19
CA GLY A 119 20.09 -10.73 -10.98
C GLY A 119 20.78 -9.63 -10.17
N ILE A 120 20.05 -8.95 -9.31
CA ILE A 120 20.56 -7.84 -8.50
C ILE A 120 21.23 -8.40 -7.24
N GLN A 121 22.45 -7.96 -6.97
CA GLN A 121 23.20 -8.26 -5.76
C GLN A 121 23.48 -6.95 -5.02
N GLU A 122 22.67 -6.67 -4.04
CA GLU A 122 22.78 -5.48 -3.20
C GLU A 122 22.75 -5.88 -1.72
N ASN A 123 23.29 -5.01 -0.88
CA ASN A 123 23.16 -5.09 0.57
C ASN A 123 22.17 -4.04 1.08
N GLN A 124 21.69 -4.22 2.29
CA GLN A 124 20.70 -3.33 2.89
C GLN A 124 21.22 -1.90 3.11
N GLU A 125 22.53 -1.72 3.30
CA GLU A 125 23.13 -0.42 3.61
C GLU A 125 23.09 0.50 2.38
N ASP A 126 23.39 -0.05 1.18
CA ASP A 126 23.66 0.71 -0.03
C ASP A 126 22.49 0.77 -1.03
N PHE A 127 21.48 -0.12 -0.87
CA PHE A 127 20.45 -0.23 -1.90
C PHE A 127 19.56 1.02 -2.02
N MET A 128 19.33 1.75 -0.93
CA MET A 128 18.46 2.92 -0.89
C MET A 128 18.82 3.86 0.25
N GLU A 129 18.76 5.16 -0.01
CA GLU A 129 18.74 6.21 0.99
C GLU A 129 17.36 6.88 0.99
N ILE A 130 16.68 6.92 2.15
CA ILE A 130 15.40 7.62 2.30
C ILE A 130 15.66 8.99 2.94
N ARG A 131 15.25 10.06 2.25
CA ARG A 131 15.35 11.45 2.72
C ARG A 131 13.98 12.01 3.00
N SER A 132 13.69 12.28 4.26
CA SER A 132 12.47 12.97 4.69
C SER A 132 12.62 14.47 4.46
N LEU A 133 11.79 15.05 3.60
CA LEU A 133 11.82 16.46 3.21
C LEU A 133 10.50 17.18 3.51
N GLY A 134 9.43 16.43 3.76
CA GLY A 134 8.12 16.98 4.08
C GLY A 134 8.02 17.49 5.52
N GLY A 135 7.00 18.30 5.77
CA GLY A 135 6.57 18.65 7.13
C GLY A 135 5.75 17.56 7.79
N ASP A 136 5.42 17.76 9.05
CA ASP A 136 4.51 16.84 9.76
C ASP A 136 3.16 16.80 9.04
N VAL A 137 2.57 15.61 8.99
CA VAL A 137 1.22 15.44 8.46
C VAL A 137 0.26 16.24 9.34
N GLU A 138 -0.38 17.24 8.76
CA GLU A 138 -1.28 18.15 9.47
C GLU A 138 -2.54 17.40 9.96
N GLY A 139 -3.05 17.83 11.09
CA GLY A 139 -4.30 17.38 11.65
C GLY A 139 -4.19 16.92 13.10
N ALA A 140 -5.23 17.20 13.88
CA ALA A 140 -5.30 16.70 15.25
C ALA A 140 -5.47 15.19 15.27
N GLU A 141 -4.65 14.51 16.06
CA GLU A 141 -4.85 13.09 16.35
C GLU A 141 -6.20 12.91 17.05
N GLN A 142 -7.04 12.10 16.47
CA GLN A 142 -8.27 11.68 17.10
C GLN A 142 -8.07 10.28 17.67
N PRO A 143 -8.11 10.10 18.99
CA PRO A 143 -8.00 8.78 19.55
C PRO A 143 -9.15 7.90 19.05
N LEU A 144 -8.88 6.61 18.87
CA LEU A 144 -9.92 5.64 18.57
C LEU A 144 -10.94 5.67 19.73
N SER A 145 -12.16 6.10 19.45
CA SER A 145 -13.22 6.29 20.47
C SER A 145 -13.91 4.99 20.86
N ARG A 146 -13.55 3.85 20.25
CA ARG A 146 -14.16 2.55 20.51
C ARG A 146 -13.08 1.48 20.69
N GLU A 147 -13.31 0.59 21.63
CA GLU A 147 -12.63 -0.70 21.65
C GLU A 147 -13.00 -1.46 20.37
N ALA A 148 -11.97 -1.90 19.63
CA ALA A 148 -12.18 -2.71 18.45
C ALA A 148 -12.69 -4.10 18.87
N GLU A 149 -13.81 -4.55 18.29
CA GLU A 149 -14.33 -5.89 18.49
C GLU A 149 -14.19 -6.71 17.21
N GLY A 150 -13.72 -7.96 17.34
CA GLY A 150 -13.57 -8.89 16.23
C GLY A 150 -12.33 -8.63 15.36
N PHE A 151 -12.33 -9.24 14.17
CA PHE A 151 -11.20 -9.23 13.26
C PHE A 151 -11.61 -8.75 11.86
N LEU A 152 -10.77 -7.94 11.24
CA LEU A 152 -10.81 -7.70 9.81
C LEU A 152 -9.85 -8.68 9.12
N ILE A 153 -10.39 -9.68 8.42
CA ILE A 153 -9.65 -10.84 7.92
C ILE A 153 -9.34 -10.67 6.44
N PRO A 154 -8.06 -10.47 6.04
CA PRO A 154 -7.68 -10.41 4.63
C PRO A 154 -7.90 -11.76 3.93
N VAL A 155 -8.64 -11.74 2.81
CA VAL A 155 -8.97 -12.94 2.03
C VAL A 155 -8.37 -12.87 0.64
N GLY A 156 -7.30 -13.63 0.41
CA GLY A 156 -6.66 -13.79 -0.90
C GLY A 156 -7.29 -14.89 -1.78
N GLY A 157 -8.21 -15.69 -1.23
CA GLY A 157 -8.88 -16.79 -1.94
C GLY A 157 -8.07 -18.10 -2.03
N GLY A 158 -6.94 -18.19 -1.34
CA GLY A 158 -6.12 -19.40 -1.23
C GLY A 158 -6.41 -20.21 0.04
N LYS A 159 -5.66 -21.31 0.23
CA LYS A 159 -5.78 -22.23 1.36
C LYS A 159 -5.62 -21.54 2.72
N ASP A 160 -4.69 -20.59 2.83
CA ASP A 160 -4.39 -19.90 4.09
C ASP A 160 -5.57 -19.04 4.54
N SER A 161 -6.26 -18.36 3.59
CA SER A 161 -7.50 -17.65 3.87
C SER A 161 -8.60 -18.60 4.39
N ALA A 162 -8.77 -19.76 3.77
CA ALA A 162 -9.76 -20.73 4.19
C ALA A 162 -9.49 -21.27 5.60
N VAL A 163 -8.21 -21.54 5.92
CA VAL A 163 -7.79 -21.97 7.27
C VAL A 163 -8.06 -20.86 8.30
N THR A 164 -7.68 -19.63 8.00
CA THR A 164 -7.91 -18.49 8.92
C THR A 164 -9.40 -18.30 9.21
N LEU A 165 -10.24 -18.32 8.17
CA LEU A 165 -11.69 -18.18 8.34
C LEU A 165 -12.30 -19.33 9.16
N SER A 166 -11.80 -20.56 8.97
CA SER A 166 -12.23 -21.72 9.77
C SER A 166 -11.81 -21.63 11.23
N LEU A 167 -10.58 -21.17 11.51
CA LEU A 167 -10.10 -20.98 12.90
C LEU A 167 -10.88 -19.90 13.65
N LEU A 168 -11.39 -18.89 12.96
CA LEU A 168 -12.13 -17.77 13.52
C LEU A 168 -13.66 -17.93 13.43
N GLU A 169 -14.15 -19.11 13.05
CA GLU A 169 -15.58 -19.39 12.86
C GLU A 169 -16.42 -19.14 14.15
N GLY A 170 -15.85 -19.41 15.32
CA GLY A 170 -16.54 -19.24 16.60
C GLY A 170 -16.90 -17.77 16.95
N GLU A 171 -16.23 -16.80 16.33
CA GLU A 171 -16.46 -15.36 16.54
C GLU A 171 -16.95 -14.64 15.27
N LYS A 172 -17.48 -15.41 14.33
CA LYS A 172 -17.84 -14.96 13.00
C LYS A 172 -18.75 -13.72 12.97
N GLU A 173 -19.68 -13.60 13.90
CA GLU A 173 -20.62 -12.47 13.97
C GLU A 173 -19.92 -11.11 14.20
N LYS A 174 -18.72 -11.13 14.77
CA LYS A 174 -17.91 -9.93 15.04
C LYS A 174 -16.87 -9.67 13.95
N ASN A 175 -16.66 -10.60 13.04
CA ASN A 175 -15.59 -10.56 12.05
C ASN A 175 -16.09 -9.99 10.72
N CYS A 176 -15.17 -9.33 9.99
CA CYS A 176 -15.37 -8.91 8.62
C CYS A 176 -14.27 -9.46 7.72
N CYS A 177 -14.60 -9.82 6.49
CA CYS A 177 -13.64 -10.20 5.46
C CYS A 177 -13.18 -8.95 4.70
N TYR A 178 -11.87 -8.89 4.40
CA TYR A 178 -11.25 -7.79 3.66
C TYR A 178 -10.68 -8.29 2.33
N ILE A 179 -11.03 -7.66 1.21
CA ILE A 179 -10.56 -8.05 -0.11
C ILE A 179 -10.10 -6.83 -0.91
N ILE A 180 -8.88 -6.90 -1.45
CA ILE A 180 -8.38 -5.94 -2.44
C ILE A 180 -8.71 -6.47 -3.84
N ASN A 181 -9.39 -5.68 -4.66
CA ASN A 181 -9.75 -6.03 -6.04
C ASN A 181 -10.42 -7.40 -6.12
N PRO A 182 -11.66 -7.54 -5.65
CA PRO A 182 -12.34 -8.82 -5.52
C PRO A 182 -12.37 -9.60 -6.85
N ARG A 183 -12.15 -10.91 -6.75
CA ARG A 183 -12.20 -11.86 -7.87
C ARG A 183 -13.07 -13.06 -7.50
N GLY A 184 -13.47 -13.85 -8.47
CA GLY A 184 -14.36 -14.99 -8.24
C GLY A 184 -13.87 -15.95 -7.15
N ALA A 185 -12.56 -16.22 -7.06
CA ALA A 185 -12.00 -17.10 -6.02
C ALA A 185 -12.11 -16.50 -4.62
N THR A 186 -11.80 -15.20 -4.45
CA THR A 186 -11.88 -14.52 -3.14
C THR A 186 -13.32 -14.45 -2.65
N LEU A 187 -14.27 -14.06 -3.51
CA LEU A 187 -15.68 -13.98 -3.16
C LEU A 187 -16.27 -15.36 -2.82
N LYS A 188 -15.94 -16.40 -3.59
CA LYS A 188 -16.39 -17.76 -3.29
C LYS A 188 -15.82 -18.29 -1.96
N THR A 189 -14.61 -17.91 -1.58
CA THR A 189 -14.04 -18.30 -0.29
C THR A 189 -14.82 -17.68 0.86
N VAL A 190 -15.16 -16.38 0.78
CA VAL A 190 -16.00 -15.67 1.75
C VAL A 190 -17.37 -16.31 1.85
N GLU A 191 -18.08 -16.50 0.73
CA GLU A 191 -19.41 -17.11 0.65
C GLU A 191 -19.43 -18.52 1.28
N ARG A 192 -18.47 -19.38 0.92
CA ARG A 192 -18.39 -20.76 1.44
C ARG A 192 -18.04 -20.83 2.93
N SER A 193 -17.37 -19.82 3.45
CA SER A 193 -17.12 -19.66 4.88
C SER A 193 -18.33 -19.06 5.61
N GLY A 194 -19.43 -18.78 4.87
CA GLY A 194 -20.73 -18.33 5.37
C GLY A 194 -20.72 -16.91 5.91
N TYR A 195 -19.85 -16.02 5.44
CA TYR A 195 -19.92 -14.58 5.69
C TYR A 195 -20.89 -13.91 4.70
N GLY A 196 -21.70 -12.98 5.22
CA GLY A 196 -22.65 -12.19 4.44
C GLY A 196 -22.01 -10.99 3.75
N GLU A 197 -22.79 -10.32 2.89
CA GLU A 197 -22.34 -9.09 2.19
C GLU A 197 -22.06 -7.94 3.16
N ASP A 198 -22.77 -7.86 4.27
CA ASP A 198 -22.60 -6.90 5.36
C ASP A 198 -21.31 -7.08 6.17
N GLN A 199 -20.71 -8.26 6.06
CA GLN A 199 -19.43 -8.61 6.66
C GLN A 199 -18.26 -8.56 5.65
N LEU A 200 -18.48 -7.99 4.47
CA LEU A 200 -17.47 -7.92 3.42
C LEU A 200 -17.04 -6.48 3.15
N VAL A 201 -15.77 -6.18 3.38
CA VAL A 201 -15.13 -4.92 3.04
C VAL A 201 -14.28 -5.13 1.78
N THR A 202 -14.68 -4.50 0.68
CA THR A 202 -13.92 -4.55 -0.57
C THR A 202 -13.31 -3.21 -0.89
N VAL A 203 -12.02 -3.21 -1.20
CA VAL A 203 -11.31 -2.01 -1.64
C VAL A 203 -10.79 -2.20 -3.05
N LYS A 204 -10.67 -1.08 -3.76
CA LYS A 204 -10.12 -1.08 -5.11
C LYS A 204 -8.77 -0.38 -5.12
N ARG A 205 -7.75 -1.09 -5.62
CA ARG A 205 -6.42 -0.55 -5.93
C ARG A 205 -6.23 -0.54 -7.43
N THR A 206 -5.84 0.61 -7.99
CA THR A 206 -5.55 0.75 -9.41
C THR A 206 -4.10 1.17 -9.60
N LEU A 207 -3.34 0.36 -10.31
CA LEU A 207 -1.96 0.66 -10.66
C LEU A 207 -1.91 1.71 -11.79
N ASP A 208 -0.90 2.55 -11.76
CA ASP A 208 -0.68 3.53 -12.82
C ASP A 208 -0.28 2.88 -14.15
N LYS A 209 -0.80 3.42 -15.24
CA LYS A 209 -0.56 2.90 -16.60
C LYS A 209 0.87 3.09 -17.08
N ASN A 210 1.55 4.16 -16.64
CA ASN A 210 2.95 4.42 -17.00
C ASN A 210 3.85 3.31 -16.49
N MET A 211 3.62 2.81 -15.26
CA MET A 211 4.38 1.66 -14.75
C MET A 211 4.18 0.41 -15.61
N LEU A 212 2.94 0.14 -16.03
CA LEU A 212 2.65 -1.01 -16.90
C LEU A 212 3.31 -0.87 -18.27
N GLU A 213 3.40 0.35 -18.79
CA GLU A 213 4.07 0.64 -20.06
C GLU A 213 5.58 0.50 -19.94
N LEU A 214 6.20 1.01 -18.87
CA LEU A 214 7.63 0.82 -18.61
C LEU A 214 7.99 -0.67 -18.49
N ASN A 215 7.15 -1.48 -17.84
CA ASN A 215 7.34 -2.93 -17.79
C ASN A 215 7.33 -3.57 -19.20
N ARG A 216 6.46 -3.12 -20.14
CA ARG A 216 6.47 -3.59 -21.53
C ARG A 216 7.70 -3.16 -22.29
N GLN A 217 8.27 -2.01 -21.98
CA GLN A 217 9.51 -1.50 -22.57
C GLN A 217 10.76 -2.19 -22.01
N GLY A 218 10.62 -3.08 -21.04
CA GLY A 218 11.70 -3.89 -20.48
C GLY A 218 12.44 -3.26 -19.30
N TYR A 219 11.82 -2.27 -18.64
CA TYR A 219 12.27 -1.80 -17.33
C TYR A 219 12.12 -2.90 -16.26
N LEU A 220 12.80 -2.74 -15.12
CA LEU A 220 12.83 -3.76 -14.08
C LEU A 220 11.43 -4.03 -13.51
N ASN A 221 11.13 -5.29 -13.29
CA ASN A 221 9.85 -5.73 -12.74
C ASN A 221 10.02 -6.96 -11.85
N GLY A 222 9.08 -7.21 -10.96
CA GLY A 222 9.07 -8.34 -10.02
C GLY A 222 8.08 -8.10 -8.88
N HIS A 223 8.01 -9.02 -7.95
CA HIS A 223 7.14 -8.89 -6.79
C HIS A 223 7.62 -7.78 -5.84
N THR A 224 6.68 -7.22 -5.11
CA THR A 224 6.87 -6.23 -4.05
C THR A 224 6.26 -6.79 -2.76
N PRO A 225 6.54 -6.24 -1.57
CA PRO A 225 6.04 -6.75 -0.30
C PRO A 225 4.51 -6.61 -0.18
N TYR A 226 3.77 -7.48 -0.88
CA TYR A 226 2.31 -7.43 -0.95
C TYR A 226 1.64 -7.61 0.41
N SER A 227 2.24 -8.38 1.33
CA SER A 227 1.74 -8.52 2.70
C SER A 227 1.72 -7.19 3.44
N ALA A 228 2.70 -6.31 3.21
CA ALA A 228 2.69 -4.96 3.76
C ALA A 228 1.56 -4.11 3.14
N ILE A 229 1.34 -4.20 1.82
CA ILE A 229 0.20 -3.54 1.16
C ILE A 229 -1.12 -3.96 1.82
N VAL A 230 -1.32 -5.26 2.05
CA VAL A 230 -2.51 -5.78 2.73
C VAL A 230 -2.61 -5.23 4.15
N ALA A 231 -1.54 -5.26 4.93
CA ALA A 231 -1.54 -4.80 6.32
C ALA A 231 -1.91 -3.31 6.44
N PHE A 232 -1.23 -2.44 5.70
CA PHE A 232 -1.49 -1.00 5.78
C PHE A 232 -2.86 -0.61 5.22
N SER A 233 -3.29 -1.20 4.10
CA SER A 233 -4.60 -0.90 3.53
C SER A 233 -5.75 -1.47 4.38
N SER A 234 -5.60 -2.64 5.00
CA SER A 234 -6.62 -3.17 5.92
C SER A 234 -6.71 -2.35 7.20
N THR A 235 -5.61 -1.75 7.67
CA THR A 235 -5.64 -0.82 8.81
C THR A 235 -6.47 0.43 8.49
N ILE A 236 -6.35 0.99 7.28
CA ILE A 236 -7.23 2.09 6.82
C ILE A 236 -8.69 1.64 6.79
N ALA A 237 -8.96 0.45 6.28
CA ALA A 237 -10.32 -0.08 6.18
C ALA A 237 -10.95 -0.41 7.55
N ALA A 238 -10.14 -0.72 8.55
CA ALA A 238 -10.59 -0.95 9.93
C ALA A 238 -10.85 0.35 10.69
N TYR A 239 -10.16 1.43 10.34
CA TYR A 239 -10.33 2.77 10.92
C TYR A 239 -11.64 3.40 10.50
#